data_9b840d76d3db4dd7ffe93655fcd043ef
#
_entry.id   9b840d76d3db4dd7ffe93655fcd043ef
#
_cell.length_a   1.000
_cell.length_b   1.000
_cell.length_c   1.000
_cell.angle_alpha   90.00
_cell.angle_beta   90.00
_cell.angle_gamma   90.00
#
_symmetry.space_group_name_H-M   'P 1'
#
loop_
_entity.id
_entity.type
_entity.pdbx_description
1 polymer ?
#
loop_
_entity_poly.entity_id
_entity_poly.type
_entity_poly.pdbx_seq_one_letter_code
_entity_poly.pdbx_strand_id
1 'polypeptide(L)' 'MPIAPHFNDPDHWRQRAEETRILAEQISDEAEKKTILGIADDYDKLAVRAAQRQKGDTNEDR' A
#
# COMPACT_ATOMS: atom_id res chain seq x y z
N MET A 1 12.66 -1.65 20.23
CA MET A 1 11.80 -2.14 19.98
C MET A 1 11.40 -2.12 18.67
N PRO A 2 10.86 -2.78 18.24
CA PRO A 2 10.60 -3.01 17.01
C PRO A 2 9.81 -2.09 16.44
N ILE A 3 9.98 -1.74 15.54
CA ILE A 3 9.30 -0.89 15.02
C ILE A 3 8.35 -1.35 14.20
N ALA A 4 7.89 -0.99 13.40
CA ALA A 4 6.95 -1.32 12.59
C ALA A 4 7.38 -2.23 11.61
N PRO A 5 7.35 -3.37 11.84
CA PRO A 5 7.73 -4.34 10.90
C PRO A 5 6.84 -4.32 9.72
N HIS A 6 5.64 -3.83 9.85
CA HIS A 6 4.73 -3.82 8.75
C HIS A 6 5.20 -2.94 7.63
N PHE A 7 6.11 -2.03 7.93
CA PHE A 7 6.57 -1.11 6.95
C PHE A 7 7.14 -1.82 5.75
N ASN A 8 7.77 -2.96 5.92
CA ASN A 8 8.35 -3.71 4.82
C ASN A 8 7.51 -4.92 4.44
N ASP A 9 6.27 -4.96 4.87
CA ASP A 9 5.42 -6.07 4.58
C ASP A 9 4.47 -5.70 3.45
N PRO A 10 4.65 -6.23 2.27
CA PRO A 10 3.76 -5.86 1.16
C PRO A 10 2.31 -6.21 1.42
N ASP A 11 2.05 -7.25 2.19
CA ASP A 11 0.67 -7.62 2.47
C ASP A 11 -0.03 -6.56 3.30
N HIS A 12 0.71 -5.94 4.21
CA HIS A 12 0.15 -4.87 5.01
C HIS A 12 -0.35 -3.74 4.11
N TRP A 13 0.46 -3.34 3.12
CA TRP A 13 0.09 -2.25 2.26
C TRP A 13 -1.02 -2.63 1.31
N ARG A 14 -1.04 -3.88 0.85
CA ARG A 14 -2.11 -4.34 -0.01
C ARG A 14 -3.42 -4.34 0.73
N GLN A 15 -3.41 -4.73 1.98
CA GLN A 15 -4.60 -4.73 2.77
C GLN A 15 -5.12 -3.33 2.97
N ARG A 16 -4.22 -2.38 3.18
CA ARG A 16 -4.62 -1.00 3.32
C ARG A 16 -5.24 -0.48 2.03
N ALA A 17 -4.68 -0.88 0.89
CA ALA A 17 -5.23 -0.45 -0.38
C ALA A 17 -6.63 -0.99 -0.56
N GLU A 18 -6.85 -2.22 -0.17
CA GLU A 18 -8.15 -2.81 -0.31
C GLU A 18 -9.17 -2.15 0.58
N GLU A 19 -8.82 -1.89 1.82
CA GLU A 19 -9.70 -1.21 2.74
C GLU A 19 -10.07 0.17 2.22
N THR A 20 -9.10 0.84 1.63
CA THR A 20 -9.32 2.16 1.09
C THR A 20 -10.26 2.11 -0.11
N ARG A 21 -10.15 1.09 -0.94
CA ARG A 21 -11.06 0.93 -2.06
C ARG A 21 -12.47 0.65 -1.61
N ILE A 22 -12.62 -0.14 -0.58
CA ILE A 22 -13.93 -0.41 -0.05
C ILE A 22 -14.55 0.88 0.48
N LEU A 23 -13.75 1.69 1.14
CA LEU A 23 -14.23 2.95 1.63
C LEU A 23 -14.68 3.83 0.47
N ALA A 24 -13.92 3.85 -0.61
CA ALA A 24 -14.28 4.66 -1.77
C ALA A 24 -15.61 4.23 -2.36
N GLU A 25 -15.93 2.97 -2.29
CA GLU A 25 -17.19 2.49 -2.81
C GLU A 25 -18.38 3.06 -2.07
N GLN A 26 -18.18 3.48 -0.85
CA GLN A 26 -19.26 4.01 -0.06
C GLN A 26 -19.41 5.51 -0.19
N ILE A 27 -18.55 6.14 -0.96
CA ILE A 27 -18.59 7.57 -1.12
C ILE A 27 -19.36 7.93 -2.38
N SER A 28 -20.32 8.81 -2.24
CA SER A 28 -21.12 9.20 -3.38
C SER A 28 -20.50 10.28 -4.22
N ASP A 29 -19.75 11.14 -3.59
CA ASP A 29 -19.17 12.26 -4.29
C ASP A 29 -18.05 11.76 -5.18
N GLU A 30 -18.16 12.02 -6.46
CA GLU A 30 -17.20 11.53 -7.42
C GLU A 30 -15.80 12.08 -7.20
N ALA A 31 -15.71 13.32 -6.84
CA ALA A 31 -14.39 13.92 -6.63
C ALA A 31 -13.71 13.31 -5.42
N GLU A 32 -14.47 13.10 -4.37
CA GLU A 32 -13.92 12.48 -3.18
C GLU A 32 -13.56 11.03 -3.45
N LYS A 33 -14.40 10.35 -4.20
CA LYS A 33 -14.12 8.96 -4.52
C LYS A 33 -12.81 8.85 -5.28
N LYS A 34 -12.58 9.73 -6.23
CA LYS A 34 -11.34 9.72 -6.97
C LYS A 34 -10.15 9.94 -6.08
N THR A 35 -10.28 10.87 -5.15
CA THR A 35 -9.20 11.15 -4.21
C THR A 35 -8.88 9.93 -3.38
N ILE A 36 -9.91 9.25 -2.89
CA ILE A 36 -9.70 8.07 -2.06
C ILE A 36 -9.08 6.95 -2.89
N LEU A 37 -9.52 6.79 -4.13
CA LEU A 37 -8.93 5.77 -4.97
C LEU A 37 -7.46 6.08 -5.27
N GLY A 38 -7.12 7.35 -5.35
CA GLY A 38 -5.71 7.72 -5.52
C GLY A 38 -4.88 7.30 -4.32
N ILE A 39 -5.45 7.41 -3.13
CA ILE A 39 -4.75 6.98 -1.94
C ILE A 39 -4.55 5.48 -1.98
N ALA A 40 -5.55 4.73 -2.44
CA ALA A 40 -5.42 3.28 -2.55
C ALA A 40 -4.29 2.92 -3.51
N ASP A 41 -4.18 3.66 -4.61
CA ASP A 41 -3.09 3.41 -5.55
C ASP A 41 -1.74 3.67 -4.92
N ASP A 42 -1.66 4.67 -4.07
CA ASP A 42 -0.42 4.96 -3.38
C ASP A 42 -0.05 3.82 -2.44
N TYR A 43 -1.03 3.24 -1.79
CA TYR A 43 -0.77 2.10 -0.94
C TYR A 43 -0.26 0.92 -1.78
N ASP A 44 -0.81 0.73 -2.97
CA ASP A 44 -0.33 -0.32 -3.84
C ASP A 44 1.13 -0.09 -4.22
N LYS A 45 1.50 1.14 -4.44
CA LYS A 45 2.88 1.44 -4.76
C LYS A 45 3.79 1.15 -3.59
N LEU A 46 3.30 1.41 -2.38
CA LEU A 46 4.07 1.09 -1.20
C LEU A 46 4.22 -0.43 -1.08
N ALA A 47 3.19 -1.18 -1.47
CA ALA A 47 3.29 -2.62 -1.43
C ALA A 47 4.35 -3.12 -2.39
N VAL A 48 4.41 -2.53 -3.57
CA VAL A 48 5.41 -2.93 -4.55
C VAL A 48 6.80 -2.62 -4.02
N ARG A 49 6.97 -1.45 -3.43
CA ARG A 49 8.26 -1.09 -2.88
C ARG A 49 8.66 -2.00 -1.75
N ALA A 50 7.72 -2.36 -0.90
CA ALA A 50 8.02 -3.25 0.20
C ALA A 50 8.45 -4.61 -0.32
N ALA A 51 7.77 -5.10 -1.37
CA ALA A 51 8.14 -6.36 -1.96
C ALA A 51 9.53 -6.30 -2.58
N GLN A 52 9.83 -5.20 -3.24
CA GLN A 52 11.13 -5.05 -3.84
C GLN A 52 12.22 -4.95 -2.79
N ARG A 53 11.90 -4.32 -1.69
CA ARG A 53 12.85 -4.19 -0.62
C ARG A 53 13.21 -5.54 -0.03
N GLN A 54 12.21 -6.40 0.11
CA GLN A 54 12.45 -7.71 0.61
C GLN A 54 13.32 -8.53 -0.35
N LYS A 55 13.06 -8.38 -1.64
CA LYS A 55 13.83 -9.08 -2.57
C LYS A 55 15.18 -8.47 -2.68
N GLY A 56 15.24 -7.18 -2.68
CA GLY A 56 16.48 -6.48 -2.83
C GLY A 56 17.46 -6.81 -1.78
N ASP A 57 16.98 -7.11 -0.59
CA ASP A 57 17.83 -7.46 0.45
C ASP A 57 18.69 -8.58 0.08
N THR A 58 18.22 -9.46 -0.68
CA THR A 58 18.97 -10.60 -0.97
C THR A 58 19.89 -10.34 -2.05
N ASN A 59 19.60 -9.59 -2.97
CA ASN A 59 20.47 -9.52 -3.99
C ASN A 59 21.10 -8.27 -4.16
N GLU A 60 21.02 -7.51 -3.36
CA GLU A 60 21.51 -6.36 -3.54
C GLU A 60 22.87 -6.31 -3.53
N ASP A 61 23.38 -7.09 -3.20
CA ASP A 61 24.64 -7.03 -3.10
C ASP A 61 25.24 -6.96 -4.32
N ARG A 62 25.04 -6.83 -5.06
CA ARG A 62 25.49 -6.81 -6.14
C ARG A 62 25.98 -6.10 -6.40
#